data_a185774728bce24b6b1a5e90e744034d
#
_entry.id   a185774728bce24b6b1a5e90e744034d
#
_cell.length_a   1.000
_cell.length_b   1.000
_cell.length_c   1.000
_cell.angle_alpha   90.00
_cell.angle_beta   90.00
_cell.angle_gamma   90.00
#
_symmetry.space_group_name_H-M   'P 1'
#
loop_
_entity.id
_entity.type
_entity.pdbx_description
1 polymer ?
#
loop_
_entity_poly.entity_id
_entity_poly.type
_entity_poly.pdbx_seq_one_letter_code
_entity_poly.pdbx_strand_id
1 'polypeptide(L)'
;MLSHIQIDVNHEKGVSLMTVQLDTLDHRLLRLLDEDASTSAADLAIMLNSEEAHVASRIQAFEESGIIKRYQAVIDWEQVDQNKSTALIQLGVTPAPDQGFDKVAERIMEFPEVQGVYLMSGSYDLTVIVEGASMRDIALFVSRRLSTLDSVLSTTTNFILTRYKDNNIVFHTGGVREDRRNVFDD
;
A
#
# COMPACT_ATOMS: atom_id res chain seq x y z
N MET A 1 -21.33 4.01 30.64
CA MET A 1 -21.52 2.66 30.08
C MET A 1 -20.34 2.41 29.16
N LEU A 2 -19.37 1.61 29.62
CA LEU A 2 -18.20 1.26 28.83
C LEU A 2 -18.66 0.29 27.73
N SER A 3 -18.73 0.74 26.49
CA SER A 3 -18.93 -0.15 25.35
C SER A 3 -17.66 -0.97 25.16
N HIS A 4 -17.72 -2.23 25.56
CA HIS A 4 -16.63 -3.18 25.38
C HIS A 4 -16.50 -3.49 23.89
N ILE A 5 -15.24 -3.47 23.38
CA ILE A 5 -14.93 -4.08 22.09
C ILE A 5 -15.26 -5.56 22.23
N GLN A 6 -16.28 -6.00 21.52
CA GLN A 6 -16.64 -7.43 21.50
C GLN A 6 -15.86 -8.07 20.37
N ILE A 7 -14.94 -8.97 20.73
CA ILE A 7 -14.13 -9.73 19.78
C ILE A 7 -14.84 -11.08 19.59
N ASP A 8 -15.52 -11.23 18.46
CA ASP A 8 -16.07 -12.53 18.05
C ASP A 8 -15.04 -13.28 17.20
N VAL A 9 -14.65 -14.47 17.65
CA VAL A 9 -13.71 -15.34 16.94
C VAL A 9 -14.51 -16.34 16.10
N ASN A 10 -14.58 -16.12 14.80
CA ASN A 10 -15.20 -17.08 13.89
C ASN A 10 -14.13 -18.00 13.28
N HIS A 11 -14.23 -19.31 13.55
CA HIS A 11 -13.29 -20.34 13.09
C HIS A 11 -13.82 -20.97 11.79
N GLU A 12 -13.69 -20.28 10.64
CA GLU A 12 -13.81 -20.93 9.35
C GLU A 12 -12.46 -20.87 8.61
N LYS A 13 -11.93 -22.06 8.32
CA LYS A 13 -10.70 -22.31 7.54
C LYS A 13 -9.37 -21.85 8.14
N GLY A 14 -9.17 -22.00 9.46
CA GLY A 14 -7.83 -21.92 10.08
C GLY A 14 -7.21 -20.53 10.19
N VAL A 15 -7.92 -19.49 9.80
CA VAL A 15 -7.56 -18.08 10.03
C VAL A 15 -8.56 -17.55 11.05
N SER A 16 -8.09 -17.26 12.26
CA SER A 16 -8.89 -16.56 13.28
C SER A 16 -9.02 -15.10 12.84
N LEU A 17 -10.05 -14.80 12.08
CA LEU A 17 -10.44 -13.42 11.81
C LEU A 17 -11.11 -12.91 13.10
N MET A 18 -10.34 -12.15 13.90
CA MET A 18 -10.93 -11.33 14.96
C MET A 18 -11.80 -10.27 14.31
N THR A 19 -13.11 -10.48 14.28
CA THR A 19 -14.06 -9.48 13.82
C THR A 19 -14.20 -8.43 14.91
N VAL A 20 -13.44 -7.34 14.79
CA VAL A 20 -13.60 -6.17 15.67
C VAL A 20 -14.85 -5.43 15.21
N GLN A 21 -15.87 -5.36 16.06
CA GLN A 21 -17.02 -4.50 15.80
C GLN A 21 -16.62 -3.05 16.06
N LEU A 22 -16.50 -2.26 14.99
CA LEU A 22 -16.15 -0.85 15.06
C LEU A 22 -17.40 0.01 15.28
N ASP A 23 -17.32 0.92 16.22
CA ASP A 23 -18.34 1.92 16.46
C ASP A 23 -18.08 3.23 15.66
N THR A 24 -18.96 4.22 15.83
CA THR A 24 -18.83 5.51 15.13
C THR A 24 -17.57 6.27 15.54
N LEU A 25 -17.15 6.16 16.80
CA LEU A 25 -15.94 6.78 17.32
C LEU A 25 -14.70 6.13 16.68
N ASP A 26 -14.68 4.80 16.57
CA ASP A 26 -13.61 4.04 15.93
C ASP A 26 -13.39 4.47 14.47
N HIS A 27 -14.47 4.57 13.71
CA HIS A 27 -14.38 5.02 12.31
C HIS A 27 -13.85 6.46 12.18
N ARG A 28 -14.22 7.35 13.12
CA ARG A 28 -13.70 8.73 13.13
C ARG A 28 -12.23 8.76 13.53
N LEU A 29 -11.85 7.99 14.56
CA LEU A 29 -10.46 7.88 15.02
C LEU A 29 -9.53 7.34 13.91
N LEU A 30 -9.94 6.26 13.22
CA LEU A 30 -9.17 5.70 12.11
C LEU A 30 -9.01 6.69 10.94
N ARG A 31 -10.03 7.51 10.63
CA ARG A 31 -9.92 8.55 9.61
C ARG A 31 -8.92 9.64 9.98
N LEU A 32 -8.93 10.11 11.23
CA LEU A 32 -7.98 11.12 11.71
C LEU A 32 -6.55 10.59 11.66
N LEU A 33 -6.33 9.33 12.04
CA LEU A 33 -5.03 8.68 11.93
C LEU A 33 -4.59 8.43 10.49
N ASP A 34 -5.52 8.18 9.57
CA ASP A 34 -5.24 8.05 8.13
C ASP A 34 -4.86 9.39 7.48
N GLU A 35 -5.44 10.50 7.98
CA GLU A 35 -5.09 11.85 7.56
C GLU A 35 -3.74 12.31 8.13
N ASP A 36 -3.50 12.10 9.44
CA ASP A 36 -2.24 12.44 10.11
C ASP A 36 -1.97 11.49 11.28
N ALA A 37 -1.16 10.46 11.00
CA ALA A 37 -0.74 9.47 11.97
C ALA A 37 0.21 10.02 13.06
N SER A 38 0.70 11.26 12.95
CA SER A 38 1.55 11.92 13.95
C SER A 38 0.76 12.63 15.05
N THR A 39 -0.57 12.74 14.90
CA THR A 39 -1.45 13.38 15.88
C THR A 39 -1.43 12.61 17.20
N SER A 40 -1.21 13.32 18.32
CA SER A 40 -1.13 12.72 19.65
C SER A 40 -2.49 12.18 20.11
N ALA A 41 -2.48 11.17 21.01
CA ALA A 41 -3.70 10.64 21.61
C ALA A 41 -4.49 11.73 22.37
N ALA A 42 -3.80 12.70 22.98
CA ALA A 42 -4.41 13.83 23.65
C ALA A 42 -5.16 14.74 22.68
N ASP A 43 -4.55 15.07 21.53
CA ASP A 43 -5.19 15.92 20.51
C ASP A 43 -6.35 15.18 19.85
N LEU A 44 -6.20 13.90 19.53
CA LEU A 44 -7.27 13.05 19.02
C LEU A 44 -8.45 12.97 20.00
N ALA A 45 -8.19 12.90 21.30
CA ALA A 45 -9.23 12.89 22.33
C ALA A 45 -10.05 14.20 22.33
N ILE A 46 -9.37 15.35 22.18
CA ILE A 46 -10.03 16.65 22.03
C ILE A 46 -10.92 16.67 20.78
N MET A 47 -10.37 16.25 19.61
CA MET A 47 -11.09 16.23 18.32
C MET A 47 -12.31 15.32 18.35
N LEU A 48 -12.24 14.23 19.11
CA LEU A 48 -13.30 13.23 19.23
C LEU A 48 -14.26 13.49 20.39
N ASN A 49 -14.00 14.50 21.22
CA ASN A 49 -14.71 14.76 22.48
C ASN A 49 -14.76 13.50 23.36
N SER A 50 -13.60 12.90 23.60
CA SER A 50 -13.39 11.66 24.35
C SER A 50 -12.28 11.84 25.38
N GLU A 51 -12.04 10.83 26.20
CA GLU A 51 -10.92 10.80 27.15
C GLU A 51 -9.66 10.24 26.46
N GLU A 52 -8.47 10.81 26.78
CA GLU A 52 -7.19 10.38 26.19
C GLU A 52 -6.94 8.88 26.44
N ALA A 53 -7.16 8.40 27.65
CA ALA A 53 -6.96 6.98 27.98
C ALA A 53 -7.86 6.06 27.14
N HIS A 54 -9.09 6.49 26.83
CA HIS A 54 -10.00 5.75 25.98
C HIS A 54 -9.49 5.71 24.54
N VAL A 55 -9.04 6.85 23.96
CA VAL A 55 -8.47 6.91 22.61
C VAL A 55 -7.22 6.07 22.51
N ALA A 56 -6.29 6.18 23.46
CA ALA A 56 -5.07 5.39 23.49
C ALA A 56 -5.35 3.86 23.52
N SER A 57 -6.32 3.44 24.35
CA SER A 57 -6.75 2.03 24.41
C SER A 57 -7.33 1.53 23.08
N ARG A 58 -8.08 2.39 22.34
CA ARG A 58 -8.63 2.03 21.03
C ARG A 58 -7.53 1.88 19.99
N ILE A 59 -6.55 2.81 19.96
CA ILE A 59 -5.40 2.73 19.05
C ILE A 59 -4.63 1.44 19.30
N GLN A 60 -4.33 1.11 20.57
CA GLN A 60 -3.65 -0.14 20.91
C GLN A 60 -4.44 -1.35 20.41
N ALA A 61 -5.75 -1.38 20.58
CA ALA A 61 -6.59 -2.49 20.11
C ALA A 61 -6.56 -2.60 18.56
N PHE A 62 -6.47 -1.50 17.82
CA PHE A 62 -6.33 -1.52 16.36
C PHE A 62 -4.98 -2.05 15.91
N GLU A 63 -3.91 -1.75 16.65
CA GLU A 63 -2.57 -2.30 16.40
C GLU A 63 -2.54 -3.80 16.67
N GLU A 64 -3.03 -4.24 17.82
CA GLU A 64 -3.07 -5.65 18.23
C GLU A 64 -3.94 -6.51 17.29
N SER A 65 -5.08 -5.97 16.84
CA SER A 65 -5.96 -6.65 15.87
C SER A 65 -5.44 -6.59 14.43
N GLY A 66 -4.40 -5.78 14.16
CA GLY A 66 -3.83 -5.59 12.84
C GLY A 66 -4.72 -4.77 11.88
N ILE A 67 -5.69 -4.02 12.38
CA ILE A 67 -6.39 -2.99 11.61
C ILE A 67 -5.39 -1.90 11.22
N ILE A 68 -4.61 -1.39 12.18
CA ILE A 68 -3.44 -0.57 11.91
C ILE A 68 -2.26 -1.52 11.64
N LYS A 69 -1.77 -1.52 10.43
CA LYS A 69 -0.65 -2.38 10.02
C LYS A 69 0.71 -1.82 10.44
N ARG A 70 0.88 -0.51 10.28
CA ARG A 70 2.09 0.26 10.65
C ARG A 70 1.84 1.75 10.48
N TYR A 71 2.73 2.56 11.03
CA TYR A 71 2.86 3.98 10.76
C TYR A 71 4.02 4.21 9.79
N GLN A 72 3.83 5.07 8.81
CA GLN A 72 4.86 5.32 7.80
C GLN A 72 4.84 6.79 7.37
N ALA A 73 6.02 7.41 7.30
CA ALA A 73 6.16 8.72 6.70
C ALA A 73 6.01 8.64 5.18
N VAL A 74 5.28 9.57 4.59
CA VAL A 74 5.24 9.76 3.14
C VAL A 74 6.41 10.66 2.74
N ILE A 75 7.29 10.14 1.89
CA ILE A 75 8.53 10.80 1.49
C ILE A 75 8.51 11.03 -0.01
N ASP A 76 8.82 12.27 -0.42
CA ASP A 76 9.06 12.60 -1.81
C ASP A 76 10.48 12.15 -2.22
N TRP A 77 10.57 10.89 -2.63
CA TRP A 77 11.83 10.29 -3.03
C TRP A 77 12.44 10.92 -4.27
N GLU A 78 11.65 11.58 -5.12
CA GLU A 78 12.18 12.29 -6.30
C GLU A 78 13.08 13.47 -5.89
N GLN A 79 12.85 14.04 -4.69
CA GLN A 79 13.72 15.08 -4.13
C GLN A 79 14.97 14.52 -3.44
N VAL A 80 14.96 13.26 -3.02
CA VAL A 80 16.06 12.61 -2.28
C VAL A 80 16.98 11.85 -3.22
N ASP A 81 16.40 11.04 -4.13
CA ASP A 81 17.14 10.22 -5.08
C ASP A 81 16.43 10.20 -6.44
N GLN A 82 16.94 11.00 -7.38
CA GLN A 82 16.38 11.16 -8.72
C GLN A 82 16.50 9.91 -9.60
N ASN A 83 17.31 8.93 -9.23
CA ASN A 83 17.49 7.71 -9.99
C ASN A 83 16.44 6.64 -9.62
N LYS A 84 15.84 6.74 -8.42
CA LYS A 84 14.85 5.79 -7.97
C LYS A 84 13.66 5.77 -8.93
N SER A 85 13.31 4.58 -9.39
CA SER A 85 12.24 4.37 -10.36
C SER A 85 11.15 3.49 -9.77
N THR A 86 9.90 3.76 -10.16
CA THR A 86 8.74 2.95 -9.81
C THR A 86 8.02 2.51 -11.06
N ALA A 87 7.55 1.27 -11.09
CA ALA A 87 6.75 0.75 -12.19
C ALA A 87 5.50 0.02 -11.68
N LEU A 88 4.43 0.13 -12.46
CA LEU A 88 3.25 -0.72 -12.39
C LEU A 88 3.42 -1.85 -13.42
N ILE A 89 3.42 -3.08 -12.95
CA ILE A 89 3.56 -4.26 -13.78
C ILE A 89 2.24 -5.02 -13.78
N GLN A 90 1.63 -5.13 -14.95
CA GLN A 90 0.42 -5.91 -15.15
C GLN A 90 0.80 -7.32 -15.53
N LEU A 91 0.19 -8.31 -14.88
CA LEU A 91 0.47 -9.72 -15.08
C LEU A 91 -0.79 -10.47 -15.51
N GLY A 92 -0.66 -11.27 -16.57
CA GLY A 92 -1.52 -12.38 -16.81
C GLY A 92 -0.93 -13.63 -16.16
N VAL A 93 -1.70 -14.33 -15.34
CA VAL A 93 -1.21 -15.49 -14.59
C VAL A 93 -2.19 -16.66 -14.68
N THR A 94 -1.65 -17.87 -14.57
CA THR A 94 -2.47 -19.08 -14.41
C THR A 94 -2.75 -19.29 -12.92
N PRO A 95 -4.03 -19.32 -12.48
CA PRO A 95 -4.36 -19.61 -11.10
C PRO A 95 -3.95 -21.03 -10.72
N ALA A 96 -3.48 -21.20 -9.47
CA ALA A 96 -3.16 -22.52 -8.96
C ALA A 96 -4.44 -23.33 -8.67
N PRO A 97 -4.46 -24.64 -8.92
CA PRO A 97 -5.54 -25.49 -8.46
C PRO A 97 -5.75 -25.36 -6.95
N ASP A 98 -7.00 -25.26 -6.51
CA ASP A 98 -7.43 -25.17 -5.11
C ASP A 98 -7.04 -23.90 -4.33
N GLN A 99 -6.10 -23.09 -4.82
CA GLN A 99 -5.61 -21.86 -4.16
C GLN A 99 -5.79 -20.59 -5.00
N GLY A 100 -6.31 -20.71 -6.23
CA GLY A 100 -6.56 -19.55 -7.10
C GLY A 100 -5.31 -18.71 -7.35
N PHE A 101 -5.42 -17.42 -7.17
CA PHE A 101 -4.34 -16.45 -7.40
C PHE A 101 -3.45 -16.23 -6.17
N ASP A 102 -3.87 -16.67 -4.97
CA ASP A 102 -3.20 -16.37 -3.70
C ASP A 102 -1.77 -16.88 -3.68
N LYS A 103 -1.53 -18.14 -4.13
CA LYS A 103 -0.20 -18.72 -4.16
C LYS A 103 0.78 -17.96 -5.07
N VAL A 104 0.28 -17.43 -6.19
CA VAL A 104 1.09 -16.63 -7.11
C VAL A 104 1.41 -15.28 -6.47
N ALA A 105 0.41 -14.65 -5.85
CA ALA A 105 0.58 -13.39 -5.13
C ALA A 105 1.56 -13.53 -3.96
N GLU A 106 1.46 -14.59 -3.14
CA GLU A 106 2.39 -14.90 -2.05
C GLU A 106 3.83 -14.99 -2.56
N ARG A 107 4.05 -15.72 -3.67
CA ARG A 107 5.38 -15.86 -4.25
C ARG A 107 5.94 -14.52 -4.76
N ILE A 108 5.10 -13.66 -5.33
CA ILE A 108 5.49 -12.34 -5.80
C ILE A 108 5.82 -11.42 -4.62
N MET A 109 5.06 -11.48 -3.53
CA MET A 109 5.30 -10.68 -2.33
C MET A 109 6.64 -10.98 -1.63
N GLU A 110 7.26 -12.14 -1.87
CA GLU A 110 8.59 -12.47 -1.32
C GLU A 110 9.73 -11.63 -1.93
N PHE A 111 9.52 -10.99 -3.09
CA PHE A 111 10.56 -10.19 -3.73
C PHE A 111 10.71 -8.83 -3.04
N PRO A 112 11.92 -8.44 -2.61
CA PRO A 112 12.15 -7.16 -1.91
C PRO A 112 11.89 -5.93 -2.78
N GLU A 113 11.94 -6.07 -4.10
CA GLU A 113 11.62 -5.01 -5.07
C GLU A 113 10.13 -4.70 -5.12
N VAL A 114 9.27 -5.63 -4.65
CA VAL A 114 7.81 -5.52 -4.70
C VAL A 114 7.29 -4.72 -3.51
N GLN A 115 6.59 -3.64 -3.80
CA GLN A 115 5.96 -2.76 -2.82
C GLN A 115 4.45 -3.01 -2.66
N GLY A 116 3.82 -3.57 -3.68
CA GLY A 116 2.39 -3.88 -3.65
C GLY A 116 2.02 -4.95 -4.66
N VAL A 117 1.03 -5.78 -4.30
CA VAL A 117 0.42 -6.79 -5.17
C VAL A 117 -1.09 -6.70 -5.03
N TYR A 118 -1.79 -6.60 -6.15
CA TYR A 118 -3.24 -6.44 -6.19
C TYR A 118 -3.84 -7.42 -7.18
N LEU A 119 -4.89 -8.15 -6.76
CA LEU A 119 -5.75 -8.91 -7.67
C LEU A 119 -6.72 -7.95 -8.36
N MET A 120 -6.78 -8.02 -9.67
CA MET A 120 -7.55 -7.09 -10.49
C MET A 120 -8.76 -7.77 -11.13
N SER A 121 -9.81 -7.00 -11.32
CA SER A 121 -10.94 -7.38 -12.18
C SER A 121 -10.81 -6.65 -13.53
N GLY A 122 -10.35 -7.33 -14.57
CA GLY A 122 -10.12 -6.66 -15.85
C GLY A 122 -9.39 -7.53 -16.87
N SER A 123 -8.62 -6.90 -17.74
CA SER A 123 -7.90 -7.57 -18.84
C SER A 123 -6.61 -8.28 -18.41
N TYR A 124 -6.19 -8.13 -17.19
CA TYR A 124 -5.06 -8.80 -16.55
C TYR A 124 -5.43 -9.18 -15.11
N ASP A 125 -4.70 -10.13 -14.54
CA ASP A 125 -5.08 -10.75 -13.28
C ASP A 125 -4.46 -10.03 -12.07
N LEU A 126 -3.17 -9.67 -12.15
CA LEU A 126 -2.46 -9.01 -11.04
C LEU A 126 -1.82 -7.69 -11.50
N THR A 127 -1.79 -6.71 -10.59
CA THR A 127 -0.93 -5.53 -10.69
C THR A 127 0.12 -5.60 -9.58
N VAL A 128 1.38 -5.41 -9.95
CA VAL A 128 2.52 -5.39 -9.02
C VAL A 128 3.16 -4.00 -9.09
N ILE A 129 3.32 -3.36 -7.93
CA ILE A 129 4.11 -2.13 -7.81
C ILE A 129 5.53 -2.53 -7.44
N VAL A 130 6.49 -2.10 -8.26
CA VAL A 130 7.91 -2.42 -8.09
C VAL A 130 8.72 -1.15 -8.01
N GLU A 131 9.67 -1.11 -7.08
CA GLU A 131 10.66 -0.04 -6.97
C GLU A 131 12.07 -0.59 -7.24
N GLY A 132 12.90 0.24 -7.86
CA GLY A 132 14.30 -0.08 -8.15
C GLY A 132 15.18 1.16 -8.20
N ALA A 133 16.48 0.95 -8.13
CA ALA A 133 17.47 2.02 -8.23
C ALA A 133 17.45 2.70 -9.62
N SER A 134 16.96 2.02 -10.64
CA SER A 134 16.78 2.54 -12.00
C SER A 134 15.71 1.79 -12.78
N MET A 135 15.23 2.37 -13.90
CA MET A 135 14.36 1.68 -14.86
C MET A 135 15.00 0.38 -15.38
N ARG A 136 16.33 0.36 -15.54
CA ARG A 136 17.08 -0.83 -15.99
C ARG A 136 16.99 -1.95 -14.95
N ASP A 137 17.11 -1.63 -13.67
CA ASP A 137 17.05 -2.64 -12.60
C ASP A 137 15.67 -3.26 -12.54
N ILE A 138 14.62 -2.46 -12.67
CA ILE A 138 13.24 -2.96 -12.76
C ILE A 138 13.07 -3.85 -13.99
N ALA A 139 13.55 -3.44 -15.17
CA ALA A 139 13.46 -4.26 -16.38
C ALA A 139 14.20 -5.59 -16.23
N LEU A 140 15.37 -5.60 -15.57
CA LEU A 140 16.12 -6.82 -15.26
C LEU A 140 15.39 -7.69 -14.23
N PHE A 141 14.79 -7.12 -13.21
CA PHE A 141 13.95 -7.84 -12.26
C PHE A 141 12.79 -8.54 -12.97
N VAL A 142 12.04 -7.81 -13.81
CA VAL A 142 10.92 -8.37 -14.56
C VAL A 142 11.39 -9.53 -15.43
N SER A 143 12.43 -9.35 -16.25
CA SER A 143 12.86 -10.34 -17.23
C SER A 143 13.52 -11.57 -16.59
N ARG A 144 14.22 -11.41 -15.47
CA ARG A 144 15.01 -12.50 -14.86
C ARG A 144 14.33 -13.19 -13.70
N ARG A 145 13.35 -12.56 -13.07
CA ARG A 145 12.71 -13.08 -11.86
C ARG A 145 11.20 -13.20 -12.00
N LEU A 146 10.52 -12.13 -12.39
CA LEU A 146 9.06 -12.11 -12.41
C LEU A 146 8.49 -12.92 -13.59
N SER A 147 9.01 -12.71 -14.80
CA SER A 147 8.58 -13.45 -16.01
C SER A 147 9.03 -14.90 -16.04
N THR A 148 9.91 -15.33 -15.13
CA THR A 148 10.39 -16.73 -15.05
C THR A 148 9.59 -17.59 -14.09
N LEU A 149 8.59 -17.02 -13.41
CA LEU A 149 7.65 -17.78 -12.59
C LEU A 149 6.73 -18.60 -13.51
N ASP A 150 6.62 -19.89 -13.27
CA ASP A 150 5.85 -20.84 -14.12
C ASP A 150 4.38 -20.43 -14.30
N SER A 151 3.82 -19.73 -13.30
CA SER A 151 2.46 -19.24 -13.33
C SER A 151 2.27 -17.94 -14.10
N VAL A 152 3.34 -17.23 -14.49
CA VAL A 152 3.26 -15.95 -15.20
C VAL A 152 3.22 -16.18 -16.71
N LEU A 153 2.11 -15.81 -17.34
CA LEU A 153 1.87 -15.96 -18.78
C LEU A 153 2.33 -14.73 -19.56
N SER A 154 2.13 -13.55 -19.01
CA SER A 154 2.48 -12.29 -19.66
C SER A 154 2.80 -11.20 -18.64
N THR A 155 3.63 -10.24 -19.06
CA THR A 155 3.97 -9.05 -18.26
C THR A 155 3.89 -7.81 -19.13
N THR A 156 3.31 -6.73 -18.59
CA THR A 156 3.36 -5.40 -19.20
C THR A 156 3.88 -4.41 -18.15
N THR A 157 5.00 -3.76 -18.44
CA THR A 157 5.65 -2.83 -17.51
C THR A 157 5.34 -1.39 -17.90
N ASN A 158 4.77 -0.63 -16.97
CA ASN A 158 4.46 0.78 -17.12
C ASN A 158 5.27 1.57 -16.09
N PHE A 159 6.26 2.35 -16.52
CA PHE A 159 7.04 3.19 -15.62
C PHE A 159 6.27 4.44 -15.22
N ILE A 160 6.29 4.77 -13.93
CA ILE A 160 5.76 6.03 -13.43
C ILE A 160 6.79 7.11 -13.75
N LEU A 161 6.42 8.06 -14.62
CA LEU A 161 7.31 9.16 -15.03
C LEU A 161 7.22 10.35 -14.08
N THR A 162 6.03 10.60 -13.52
CA THR A 162 5.78 11.69 -12.59
C THR A 162 4.63 11.31 -11.67
N ARG A 163 4.84 11.49 -10.37
CA ARG A 163 3.81 11.31 -9.35
C ARG A 163 3.16 12.66 -9.07
N TYR A 164 1.94 12.88 -9.54
CA TYR A 164 1.19 14.12 -9.28
C TYR A 164 0.52 14.10 -7.91
N LYS A 165 -0.16 12.99 -7.60
CA LYS A 165 -0.87 12.78 -6.33
C LYS A 165 -0.83 11.30 -5.97
N ASP A 166 -0.59 10.99 -4.69
CA ASP A 166 -0.61 9.64 -4.15
C ASP A 166 -1.10 9.68 -2.70
N ASN A 167 -1.92 8.71 -2.30
CA ASN A 167 -2.51 8.64 -0.96
C ASN A 167 -3.06 10.00 -0.48
N ASN A 168 -3.79 10.70 -1.34
CA ASN A 168 -4.34 12.04 -1.13
C ASN A 168 -3.32 13.18 -0.92
N ILE A 169 -2.03 12.91 -1.02
CA ILE A 169 -0.95 13.90 -0.89
C ILE A 169 -0.52 14.35 -2.27
N VAL A 170 -0.42 15.67 -2.48
CA VAL A 170 0.04 16.27 -3.74
C VAL A 170 1.57 16.34 -3.72
N PHE A 171 2.20 15.69 -4.70
CA PHE A 171 3.65 15.68 -4.89
C PHE A 171 4.10 16.73 -5.90
N HIS A 172 3.29 17.01 -6.92
CA HIS A 172 3.64 17.93 -7.98
C HIS A 172 2.49 18.91 -8.24
N THR A 173 2.72 20.18 -7.98
CA THR A 173 1.79 21.28 -8.27
C THR A 173 2.23 21.98 -9.54
N GLY A 174 2.00 21.41 -10.71
CA GLY A 174 1.94 22.08 -12.02
C GLY A 174 2.93 23.22 -12.37
N GLY A 175 3.99 23.39 -11.59
CA GLY A 175 5.11 24.25 -11.98
C GLY A 175 5.87 23.56 -13.10
N VAL A 176 5.81 24.09 -14.31
CA VAL A 176 6.65 23.66 -15.44
C VAL A 176 8.08 23.65 -14.94
N ARG A 177 8.71 22.47 -14.81
CA ARG A 177 10.17 22.39 -14.77
C ARG A 177 10.64 22.96 -16.11
N GLU A 178 11.16 24.18 -16.10
CA GLU A 178 11.75 24.84 -17.28
C GLU A 178 12.91 24.04 -17.91
N ASP A 179 13.35 22.98 -17.28
CA ASP A 179 14.56 22.24 -17.61
C ASP A 179 14.40 21.20 -18.75
N ARG A 180 13.20 21.04 -19.34
CA ARG A 180 13.02 20.07 -20.43
C ARG A 180 13.00 20.69 -21.83
N ARG A 181 13.17 22.01 -21.99
CA ARG A 181 13.10 22.67 -23.30
C ARG A 181 14.44 22.89 -24.01
N ASN A 182 15.58 22.60 -23.37
CA ASN A 182 16.89 22.88 -23.93
C ASN A 182 17.65 21.68 -24.50
N VAL A 183 16.96 20.58 -24.85
CA VAL A 183 17.64 19.39 -25.41
C VAL A 183 17.51 19.31 -26.94
N PHE A 184 16.81 20.25 -27.61
CA PHE A 184 16.55 20.18 -29.04
C PHE A 184 16.84 21.50 -29.80
N ASP A 185 17.58 22.45 -29.22
CA ASP A 185 18.10 23.60 -29.95
C ASP A 185 19.64 23.49 -29.97
N ASP A 186 20.14 22.74 -30.98
CA ASP A 186 21.40 22.92 -31.71
C ASP A 186 21.39 22.04 -32.98
#